data_54a2c5f4a23bcc04566fb9cab658cae1
#
_entry.id   54a2c5f4a23bcc04566fb9cab658cae1
#
_cell.length_a   1.000
_cell.length_b   1.000
_cell.length_c   1.000
_cell.angle_alpha   90.00
_cell.angle_beta   90.00
_cell.angle_gamma   90.00
#
_symmetry.space_group_name_H-M   'P 1'
#
loop_
_entity.id
_entity.type
_entity.pdbx_description
1 polymer ?
#
loop_
_entity_poly.entity_id
_entity_poly.type
_entity_poly.pdbx_seq_one_letter_code
_entity_poly.pdbx_strand_id
1 'polypeptide(L)'
;MTTNCCGKSVPHPGSFEAFGWEVIAWQERLQAGLGRSIQASDQTLGHLEEEILRQTRGLERSLLEEAAQKKADQAPPLCPVCKGKLSRVTHGHPRSYETRFGTVTIRRLRGWCRRCKCWRFPADHLLGLAETGSCSPGVQEMAALVASKMPVGEASAVLERLTGVKLPRATLDREARRQGKRAEDKRQRMDEQLSRGGAREQLVLPKGPVEPFTLVIELDAWNIREREGEAWGRAEELRVQGQEPEWWHWVYGGTCFRLSRRVRTSSGRPVILSRGTVMTRGGTEALKQQLWAEAMRHGLGQAQEVLVVADGAVWIWNLVKDRFGQARQRLDPWHALQHLWSVAHALFPEDEAAAAAWIKPLKDKLLCSRAIEVIEELDGLVTKLRGARRKTVQAERNYLENNRERLDYKGAKKRGEPLGSGAMESTCKQYQVRFHRPGQFWTKQGDEALMCLETFWRNARWPLLFPHVPPEFDPSRN
;
A
#
# COMPACT_ATOMS: atom_id res chain seq x y z
N MET A 1 19.02 -48.77 21.24
CA MET A 1 20.28 -47.99 21.26
C MET A 1 21.18 -48.56 20.17
N THR A 2 21.40 -47.85 19.10
CA THR A 2 22.40 -48.25 18.09
C THR A 2 23.71 -47.54 18.42
N THR A 3 24.76 -48.28 18.67
CA THR A 3 26.11 -47.76 18.95
C THR A 3 26.87 -47.53 17.63
N ASN A 4 27.47 -46.39 17.49
CA ASN A 4 28.37 -46.05 16.36
C ASN A 4 29.77 -46.61 16.65
N CYS A 5 30.61 -46.80 15.60
CA CYS A 5 31.95 -47.38 15.68
C CYS A 5 32.94 -46.73 16.68
N CYS A 6 32.56 -45.68 17.39
CA CYS A 6 33.33 -45.01 18.43
C CYS A 6 32.73 -45.17 19.86
N GLY A 7 31.79 -46.07 20.08
CA GLY A 7 31.29 -46.39 21.44
C GLY A 7 30.41 -45.29 22.10
N LYS A 8 29.99 -44.26 21.39
CA LYS A 8 29.07 -43.25 21.91
C LYS A 8 27.63 -43.62 21.54
N SER A 9 26.73 -43.64 22.51
CA SER A 9 25.29 -43.86 22.29
C SER A 9 24.73 -42.72 21.40
N VAL A 10 24.08 -43.09 20.29
CA VAL A 10 23.38 -42.15 19.44
C VAL A 10 22.13 -41.64 20.18
N PRO A 11 21.98 -40.32 20.40
CA PRO A 11 20.81 -39.79 21.09
C PRO A 11 19.53 -40.07 20.31
N HIS A 12 18.40 -40.16 21.00
CA HIS A 12 17.11 -40.38 20.40
C HIS A 12 16.78 -39.20 19.43
N PRO A 13 16.31 -39.46 18.20
CA PRO A 13 15.90 -38.38 17.28
C PRO A 13 14.91 -37.45 17.99
N GLY A 14 15.22 -36.15 18.06
CA GLY A 14 14.41 -35.14 18.74
C GLY A 14 14.87 -34.71 20.14
N SER A 15 16.02 -35.22 20.64
CA SER A 15 16.65 -34.69 21.86
C SER A 15 17.55 -33.51 21.56
N PHE A 16 17.75 -32.59 22.53
CA PHE A 16 18.70 -31.46 22.41
C PHE A 16 20.13 -31.92 22.09
N GLU A 17 20.47 -33.15 22.52
CA GLU A 17 21.76 -33.79 22.22
C GLU A 17 21.86 -34.19 20.72
N ALA A 18 20.77 -34.69 20.10
CA ALA A 18 20.75 -34.99 18.67
C ALA A 18 20.99 -33.73 17.84
N PHE A 19 20.43 -32.60 18.26
CA PHE A 19 20.64 -31.30 17.64
C PHE A 19 22.12 -30.85 17.74
N GLY A 20 22.77 -31.05 18.89
CA GLY A 20 24.20 -30.77 19.04
C GLY A 20 25.06 -31.50 18.01
N TRP A 21 24.75 -32.76 17.72
CA TRP A 21 25.46 -33.55 16.69
C TRP A 21 25.20 -33.06 15.28
N GLU A 22 23.98 -32.58 14.96
CA GLU A 22 23.67 -31.98 13.67
C GLU A 22 24.44 -30.68 13.45
N VAL A 23 24.61 -29.85 14.49
CA VAL A 23 25.42 -28.63 14.43
C VAL A 23 26.90 -28.94 14.17
N ILE A 24 27.46 -29.94 14.85
CA ILE A 24 28.85 -30.37 14.63
C ILE A 24 29.05 -30.87 13.19
N ALA A 25 28.19 -31.78 12.73
CA ALA A 25 28.23 -32.30 11.37
C ALA A 25 28.03 -31.23 10.31
N TRP A 26 27.22 -30.21 10.60
CA TRP A 26 27.06 -29.04 9.75
C TRP A 26 28.35 -28.20 9.72
N GLN A 27 28.98 -27.93 10.86
CA GLN A 27 30.24 -27.18 10.94
C GLN A 27 31.34 -27.85 10.11
N GLU A 28 31.47 -29.18 10.20
CA GLU A 28 32.43 -29.94 9.40
C GLU A 28 32.16 -29.82 7.90
N ARG A 29 30.88 -29.93 7.48
CA ARG A 29 30.49 -29.73 6.05
C ARG A 29 30.76 -28.31 5.58
N LEU A 30 30.46 -27.30 6.42
CA LEU A 30 30.74 -25.90 6.11
C LEU A 30 32.24 -25.66 5.91
N GLN A 31 33.07 -26.14 6.86
CA GLN A 31 34.53 -26.03 6.78
C GLN A 31 35.08 -26.71 5.51
N ALA A 32 34.62 -27.90 5.19
CA ALA A 32 35.03 -28.61 3.99
C ALA A 32 34.57 -27.90 2.69
N GLY A 33 33.37 -27.35 2.67
CA GLY A 33 32.83 -26.56 1.54
C GLY A 33 33.62 -25.29 1.30
N LEU A 34 33.80 -24.49 2.36
CA LEU A 34 34.60 -23.25 2.30
C LEU A 34 36.06 -23.53 1.97
N GLY A 35 36.68 -24.59 2.49
CA GLY A 35 38.05 -24.96 2.18
C GLY A 35 38.27 -25.22 0.69
N ARG A 36 37.35 -25.88 0.02
CA ARG A 36 37.37 -26.07 -1.44
C ARG A 36 37.22 -24.73 -2.21
N SER A 37 36.28 -23.90 -1.77
CA SER A 37 36.06 -22.59 -2.41
C SER A 37 37.20 -21.62 -2.21
N ILE A 38 37.89 -21.66 -1.06
CA ILE A 38 39.10 -20.82 -0.80
C ILE A 38 40.28 -21.25 -1.66
N GLN A 39 40.41 -22.54 -1.95
CA GLN A 39 41.53 -23.06 -2.76
C GLN A 39 41.34 -22.86 -4.28
N ALA A 40 40.12 -22.63 -4.73
CA ALA A 40 39.80 -22.42 -6.13
C ALA A 40 40.13 -20.99 -6.54
N SER A 41 41.02 -20.81 -7.51
CA SER A 41 41.55 -19.49 -7.94
C SER A 41 40.52 -18.60 -8.65
N ASP A 42 39.38 -19.16 -9.09
CA ASP A 42 38.29 -18.48 -9.80
C ASP A 42 37.15 -18.06 -8.86
N GLN A 43 37.22 -18.36 -7.56
CA GLN A 43 36.19 -18.03 -6.60
C GLN A 43 36.37 -16.62 -6.05
N THR A 44 35.31 -15.80 -6.23
CA THR A 44 35.21 -14.44 -5.70
C THR A 44 34.50 -14.39 -4.37
N LEU A 45 34.50 -13.23 -3.69
CA LEU A 45 33.71 -13.02 -2.45
C LEU A 45 32.23 -13.39 -2.64
N GLY A 46 31.63 -13.02 -3.79
CA GLY A 46 30.23 -13.38 -4.07
C GLY A 46 29.98 -14.90 -4.14
N HIS A 47 30.96 -15.69 -4.62
CA HIS A 47 30.86 -17.16 -4.59
C HIS A 47 30.95 -17.70 -3.16
N LEU A 48 31.78 -17.10 -2.31
CA LEU A 48 31.87 -17.47 -0.89
C LEU A 48 30.58 -17.14 -0.14
N GLU A 49 29.96 -15.99 -0.42
CA GLU A 49 28.65 -15.61 0.14
C GLU A 49 27.56 -16.63 -0.23
N GLU A 50 27.45 -17.01 -1.50
CA GLU A 50 26.46 -18.00 -1.97
C GLU A 50 26.72 -19.39 -1.38
N GLU A 51 27.98 -19.79 -1.23
CA GLU A 51 28.31 -21.07 -0.59
C GLU A 51 27.93 -21.10 0.88
N ILE A 52 28.20 -20.02 1.63
CA ILE A 52 27.78 -19.88 3.02
C ILE A 52 26.25 -19.95 3.14
N LEU A 53 25.53 -19.15 2.33
CA LEU A 53 24.07 -19.16 2.31
C LEU A 53 23.51 -20.55 2.00
N ARG A 54 24.11 -21.26 1.04
CA ARG A 54 23.70 -22.62 0.67
C ARG A 54 23.89 -23.63 1.81
N GLN A 55 25.01 -23.53 2.52
CA GLN A 55 25.33 -24.45 3.62
C GLN A 55 24.50 -24.17 4.88
N THR A 56 24.23 -22.88 5.19
CA THR A 56 23.49 -22.50 6.39
C THR A 56 21.99 -22.80 6.30
N ARG A 57 21.39 -22.70 5.12
CA ARG A 57 19.94 -22.95 4.94
C ARG A 57 19.44 -24.29 5.45
N GLY A 58 20.23 -25.34 5.29
CA GLY A 58 19.89 -26.67 5.80
C GLY A 58 19.75 -26.69 7.32
N LEU A 59 20.69 -26.04 8.01
CA LEU A 59 20.69 -25.92 9.45
C LEU A 59 19.52 -25.04 9.94
N GLU A 60 19.32 -23.88 9.34
CA GLU A 60 18.22 -22.96 9.68
C GLU A 60 16.86 -23.64 9.56
N ARG A 61 16.66 -24.45 8.51
CA ARG A 61 15.45 -25.23 8.31
C ARG A 61 15.25 -26.26 9.41
N SER A 62 16.27 -27.06 9.75
CA SER A 62 16.20 -28.08 10.79
C SER A 62 15.91 -27.46 12.16
N LEU A 63 16.57 -26.32 12.47
CA LEU A 63 16.31 -25.54 13.68
C LEU A 63 14.86 -25.06 13.78
N LEU A 64 14.34 -24.49 12.68
CA LEU A 64 12.96 -24.02 12.66
C LEU A 64 11.98 -25.18 12.81
N GLU A 65 12.20 -26.30 12.12
CA GLU A 65 11.33 -27.48 12.17
C GLU A 65 11.25 -28.06 13.59
N GLU A 66 12.39 -28.20 14.26
CA GLU A 66 12.45 -28.69 15.65
C GLU A 66 11.78 -27.70 16.62
N ALA A 67 12.09 -26.41 16.52
CA ALA A 67 11.49 -25.39 17.38
C ALA A 67 9.97 -25.29 17.18
N ALA A 68 9.51 -25.34 15.93
CA ALA A 68 8.09 -25.32 15.60
C ALA A 68 7.38 -26.59 16.09
N GLN A 69 8.02 -27.78 15.99
CA GLN A 69 7.46 -29.03 16.49
C GLN A 69 7.32 -28.98 18.01
N LYS A 70 8.37 -28.59 18.73
CA LYS A 70 8.32 -28.47 20.21
C LYS A 70 7.20 -27.50 20.64
N LYS A 71 7.02 -26.39 19.94
CA LYS A 71 5.94 -25.48 20.23
C LYS A 71 4.57 -26.05 19.88
N ALA A 72 4.45 -26.83 18.79
CA ALA A 72 3.21 -27.51 18.42
C ALA A 72 2.78 -28.56 19.44
N ASP A 73 3.74 -29.28 20.02
CA ASP A 73 3.50 -30.31 21.04
C ASP A 73 2.98 -29.73 22.36
N GLN A 74 3.26 -28.45 22.63
CA GLN A 74 2.74 -27.72 23.79
C GLN A 74 1.28 -27.27 23.63
N ALA A 75 0.69 -27.42 22.43
CA ALA A 75 -0.65 -26.92 22.14
C ALA A 75 -1.70 -27.72 22.95
N PRO A 76 -2.46 -27.06 23.84
CA PRO A 76 -3.46 -27.76 24.64
C PRO A 76 -4.62 -28.25 23.75
N PRO A 77 -5.30 -29.35 24.09
CA PRO A 77 -6.42 -29.89 23.33
C PRO A 77 -7.69 -29.06 23.54
N LEU A 78 -7.56 -27.74 23.30
CA LEU A 78 -8.63 -26.75 23.42
C LEU A 78 -8.94 -26.15 22.07
N CYS A 79 -10.23 -25.83 21.82
CA CYS A 79 -10.63 -25.13 20.61
C CYS A 79 -10.07 -23.70 20.61
N PRO A 80 -9.32 -23.28 19.58
CA PRO A 80 -8.72 -21.95 19.55
C PRO A 80 -9.79 -20.83 19.47
N VAL A 81 -11.00 -21.14 19.00
CA VAL A 81 -12.09 -20.18 18.84
C VAL A 81 -12.93 -20.04 20.11
N CYS A 82 -13.54 -21.15 20.60
CA CYS A 82 -14.47 -21.10 21.74
C CYS A 82 -13.86 -21.54 23.07
N LYS A 83 -12.57 -21.89 23.10
CA LYS A 83 -11.81 -22.36 24.26
C LYS A 83 -12.33 -23.65 24.91
N GLY A 84 -13.36 -24.26 24.32
CA GLY A 84 -13.90 -25.56 24.82
C GLY A 84 -12.97 -26.72 24.58
N LYS A 85 -13.02 -27.74 25.44
CA LYS A 85 -12.22 -28.98 25.31
C LYS A 85 -12.58 -29.73 24.02
N LEU A 86 -11.57 -30.14 23.29
CA LEU A 86 -11.72 -30.97 22.09
C LEU A 86 -12.00 -32.42 22.44
N SER A 87 -12.83 -33.09 21.65
CA SER A 87 -13.08 -34.53 21.70
C SER A 87 -12.49 -35.21 20.47
N ARG A 88 -12.42 -36.57 20.49
CA ARG A 88 -11.85 -37.36 19.40
C ARG A 88 -10.45 -36.88 19.02
N VAL A 89 -9.61 -36.65 20.02
CA VAL A 89 -8.25 -36.13 19.84
C VAL A 89 -7.38 -37.23 19.22
N THR A 90 -6.66 -36.86 18.16
CA THR A 90 -5.67 -37.69 17.48
C THR A 90 -4.39 -36.90 17.25
N HIS A 91 -3.23 -37.59 17.21
CA HIS A 91 -1.92 -36.95 17.08
C HIS A 91 -1.26 -37.30 15.73
N GLY A 92 -0.17 -36.63 15.42
CA GLY A 92 0.69 -36.99 14.30
C GLY A 92 0.21 -36.55 12.93
N HIS A 93 -0.76 -35.62 12.83
CA HIS A 93 -1.25 -35.10 11.54
C HIS A 93 -0.23 -34.17 10.91
N PRO A 94 0.53 -34.60 9.85
CA PRO A 94 1.55 -33.78 9.23
C PRO A 94 0.93 -32.68 8.38
N ARG A 95 1.62 -31.54 8.32
CA ARG A 95 1.38 -30.48 7.35
C ARG A 95 2.69 -29.75 7.05
N SER A 96 2.97 -29.58 5.77
CA SER A 96 4.17 -28.91 5.31
C SER A 96 3.89 -27.43 5.00
N TYR A 97 4.88 -26.59 5.30
CA TYR A 97 4.84 -25.16 5.09
C TYR A 97 6.11 -24.69 4.40
N GLU A 98 5.94 -23.85 3.38
CA GLU A 98 7.05 -23.08 2.82
C GLU A 98 7.44 -21.98 3.80
N THR A 99 8.69 -21.96 4.22
CA THR A 99 9.27 -21.00 5.15
C THR A 99 10.42 -20.24 4.51
N ARG A 100 10.96 -19.25 5.19
CA ARG A 100 12.16 -18.51 4.74
C ARG A 100 13.36 -19.41 4.54
N PHE A 101 13.39 -20.56 5.19
CA PHE A 101 14.53 -21.49 5.22
C PHE A 101 14.28 -22.77 4.40
N GLY A 102 13.14 -22.85 3.73
CA GLY A 102 12.67 -24.00 2.97
C GLY A 102 11.43 -24.67 3.58
N THR A 103 11.05 -25.81 3.03
CA THR A 103 9.86 -26.54 3.49
C THR A 103 10.11 -27.21 4.82
N VAL A 104 9.25 -26.96 5.81
CA VAL A 104 9.23 -27.64 7.13
C VAL A 104 7.92 -28.39 7.29
N THR A 105 7.94 -29.53 7.98
CA THR A 105 6.76 -30.37 8.22
C THR A 105 6.49 -30.46 9.71
N ILE A 106 5.30 -30.03 10.13
CA ILE A 106 4.89 -30.04 11.53
C ILE A 106 3.80 -31.07 11.73
N ARG A 107 4.00 -31.99 12.69
CA ARG A 107 3.01 -32.98 13.12
C ARG A 107 2.15 -32.39 14.22
N ARG A 108 0.82 -32.39 14.02
CA ARG A 108 -0.10 -31.65 14.87
C ARG A 108 -1.15 -32.54 15.51
N LEU A 109 -1.63 -32.11 16.67
CA LEU A 109 -2.84 -32.62 17.29
C LEU A 109 -4.06 -32.14 16.53
N ARG A 110 -5.03 -33.03 16.29
CA ARG A 110 -6.36 -32.75 15.71
C ARG A 110 -7.44 -33.14 16.70
N GLY A 111 -8.49 -32.32 16.87
CA GLY A 111 -9.61 -32.65 17.73
C GLY A 111 -10.94 -32.06 17.23
N TRP A 112 -12.06 -32.68 17.57
CA TRP A 112 -13.39 -32.23 17.23
C TRP A 112 -13.93 -31.28 18.29
N CYS A 113 -14.33 -30.09 17.89
CA CYS A 113 -15.00 -29.13 18.75
C CYS A 113 -16.53 -29.30 18.66
N ARG A 114 -17.16 -29.79 19.75
CA ARG A 114 -18.61 -30.00 19.79
C ARG A 114 -19.41 -28.70 19.67
N ARG A 115 -18.87 -27.58 20.23
CA ARG A 115 -19.54 -26.25 20.21
C ARG A 115 -19.47 -25.61 18.81
N CYS A 116 -18.29 -25.64 18.16
CA CYS A 116 -18.10 -25.07 16.83
C CYS A 116 -18.46 -26.06 15.69
N LYS A 117 -18.77 -27.32 16.00
CA LYS A 117 -19.11 -28.40 15.06
C LYS A 117 -18.09 -28.58 13.94
N CYS A 118 -16.80 -28.52 14.26
CA CYS A 118 -15.70 -28.64 13.28
C CYS A 118 -14.44 -29.24 13.88
N TRP A 119 -13.57 -29.76 13.03
CA TRP A 119 -12.23 -30.20 13.39
C TRP A 119 -11.32 -29.01 13.60
N ARG A 120 -10.45 -29.08 14.59
CA ARG A 120 -9.48 -28.02 14.92
C ARG A 120 -8.08 -28.58 15.11
N PHE A 121 -7.09 -27.75 14.77
CA PHE A 121 -5.67 -27.98 14.97
C PHE A 121 -5.12 -26.86 15.88
N PRO A 122 -5.09 -27.04 17.21
CA PRO A 122 -4.67 -25.98 18.13
C PRO A 122 -3.27 -25.43 17.86
N ALA A 123 -2.34 -26.29 17.41
CA ALA A 123 -0.98 -25.89 17.05
C ALA A 123 -0.94 -24.83 15.94
N ASP A 124 -1.85 -24.87 14.96
CA ASP A 124 -1.88 -23.88 13.90
C ASP A 124 -2.11 -22.47 14.46
N HIS A 125 -3.02 -22.34 15.42
CA HIS A 125 -3.27 -21.06 16.08
C HIS A 125 -2.08 -20.60 16.93
N LEU A 126 -1.45 -21.53 17.67
CA LEU A 126 -0.29 -21.22 18.52
C LEU A 126 0.92 -20.75 17.71
N LEU A 127 1.08 -21.28 16.50
CA LEU A 127 2.15 -20.95 15.56
C LEU A 127 1.77 -19.80 14.60
N GLY A 128 0.57 -19.21 14.73
CA GLY A 128 0.10 -18.17 13.83
C GLY A 128 -0.11 -18.63 12.38
N LEU A 129 -0.37 -19.93 12.18
CA LEU A 129 -0.55 -20.51 10.85
C LEU A 129 -2.02 -20.37 10.42
N ALA A 130 -2.22 -20.09 9.13
CA ALA A 130 -3.55 -20.01 8.56
C ALA A 130 -4.20 -21.41 8.47
N GLU A 131 -5.53 -21.48 8.61
CA GLU A 131 -6.28 -22.73 8.46
C GLU A 131 -6.06 -23.38 7.09
N THR A 132 -5.91 -22.57 6.05
CA THR A 132 -5.64 -22.98 4.66
C THR A 132 -4.35 -22.33 4.13
N GLY A 133 -3.73 -22.97 3.14
CA GLY A 133 -2.48 -22.50 2.54
C GLY A 133 -1.25 -23.19 3.12
N SER A 134 -0.14 -23.05 2.43
CA SER A 134 1.14 -23.75 2.73
C SER A 134 2.29 -22.78 3.03
N CYS A 135 2.02 -21.49 3.20
CA CYS A 135 3.06 -20.48 3.47
C CYS A 135 3.10 -20.14 4.97
N SER A 136 4.29 -20.06 5.53
CA SER A 136 4.51 -19.53 6.87
C SER A 136 4.19 -18.03 6.95
N PRO A 137 3.95 -17.45 8.13
CA PRO A 137 3.71 -16.00 8.26
C PRO A 137 4.80 -15.13 7.61
N GLY A 138 6.08 -15.55 7.71
CA GLY A 138 7.18 -14.82 7.08
C GLY A 138 7.15 -14.87 5.55
N VAL A 139 6.76 -16.00 4.94
CA VAL A 139 6.59 -16.11 3.49
C VAL A 139 5.34 -15.36 3.02
N GLN A 140 4.26 -15.37 3.79
CA GLN A 140 3.05 -14.60 3.52
C GLN A 140 3.36 -13.10 3.47
N GLU A 141 4.16 -12.62 4.41
CA GLU A 141 4.62 -11.22 4.48
C GLU A 141 5.44 -10.85 3.25
N MET A 142 6.46 -11.65 2.92
CA MET A 142 7.31 -11.41 1.74
C MET A 142 6.50 -11.44 0.45
N ALA A 143 5.59 -12.39 0.28
CA ALA A 143 4.72 -12.47 -0.89
C ALA A 143 3.82 -11.24 -1.02
N ALA A 144 3.23 -10.77 0.08
CA ALA A 144 2.42 -9.56 0.11
C ALA A 144 3.25 -8.32 -0.28
N LEU A 145 4.46 -8.21 0.28
CA LEU A 145 5.34 -7.08 0.04
C LEU A 145 5.77 -7.01 -1.44
N VAL A 146 6.36 -8.08 -1.98
CA VAL A 146 6.85 -8.05 -3.36
C VAL A 146 5.71 -7.88 -4.37
N ALA A 147 4.53 -8.50 -4.15
CA ALA A 147 3.38 -8.35 -5.03
C ALA A 147 2.79 -6.94 -5.01
N SER A 148 2.86 -6.24 -3.88
CA SER A 148 2.43 -4.84 -3.81
C SER A 148 3.33 -3.88 -4.59
N LYS A 149 4.59 -4.26 -4.84
CA LYS A 149 5.60 -3.43 -5.50
C LYS A 149 5.78 -3.73 -6.98
N MET A 150 5.62 -4.98 -7.40
CA MET A 150 5.91 -5.40 -8.77
C MET A 150 4.95 -6.49 -9.28
N PRO A 151 4.85 -6.71 -10.61
CA PRO A 151 4.04 -7.79 -11.17
C PRO A 151 4.45 -9.15 -10.64
N VAL A 152 3.46 -10.05 -10.51
CA VAL A 152 3.64 -11.37 -9.87
C VAL A 152 4.77 -12.20 -10.50
N GLY A 153 4.96 -12.09 -11.83
CA GLY A 153 6.06 -12.78 -12.52
C GLY A 153 7.44 -12.29 -12.10
N GLU A 154 7.63 -10.97 -12.03
CA GLU A 154 8.86 -10.34 -11.53
C GLU A 154 9.02 -10.61 -10.03
N ALA A 155 7.94 -10.47 -9.25
CA ALA A 155 7.93 -10.70 -7.82
C ALA A 155 8.40 -12.11 -7.44
N SER A 156 7.97 -13.15 -8.17
CA SER A 156 8.41 -14.53 -7.94
C SER A 156 9.92 -14.69 -8.16
N ALA A 157 10.46 -14.12 -9.23
CA ALA A 157 11.89 -14.20 -9.54
C ALA A 157 12.76 -13.40 -8.56
N VAL A 158 12.32 -12.19 -8.19
CA VAL A 158 13.02 -11.34 -7.21
C VAL A 158 13.02 -12.00 -5.83
N LEU A 159 11.88 -12.53 -5.40
CA LEU A 159 11.78 -13.24 -4.13
C LEU A 159 12.74 -14.43 -4.07
N GLU A 160 12.75 -15.26 -5.11
CA GLU A 160 13.67 -16.40 -5.19
C GLU A 160 15.13 -15.94 -5.17
N ARG A 161 15.50 -14.92 -5.96
CA ARG A 161 16.89 -14.42 -6.03
C ARG A 161 17.38 -13.84 -4.72
N LEU A 162 16.56 -13.04 -4.04
CA LEU A 162 16.98 -12.34 -2.81
C LEU A 162 16.91 -13.23 -1.56
N THR A 163 15.96 -14.15 -1.50
CA THR A 163 15.69 -14.91 -0.28
C THR A 163 15.86 -16.42 -0.46
N GLY A 164 15.97 -16.91 -1.70
CA GLY A 164 15.95 -18.32 -2.04
C GLY A 164 14.61 -19.03 -1.82
N VAL A 165 13.56 -18.29 -1.48
CA VAL A 165 12.21 -18.84 -1.34
C VAL A 165 11.58 -18.97 -2.73
N LYS A 166 11.41 -20.20 -3.17
CA LYS A 166 10.81 -20.52 -4.47
C LYS A 166 9.30 -20.64 -4.35
N LEU A 167 8.60 -19.62 -4.78
CA LEU A 167 7.14 -19.57 -4.71
C LEU A 167 6.54 -19.49 -6.12
N PRO A 168 5.76 -20.50 -6.57
CA PRO A 168 5.09 -20.45 -7.87
C PRO A 168 4.20 -19.21 -8.00
N ARG A 169 4.16 -18.60 -9.21
CA ARG A 169 3.40 -17.39 -9.49
C ARG A 169 1.95 -17.43 -8.99
N ALA A 170 1.26 -18.55 -9.24
CA ALA A 170 -0.13 -18.74 -8.82
C ALA A 170 -0.28 -18.77 -7.28
N THR A 171 0.70 -19.33 -6.58
CA THR A 171 0.72 -19.35 -5.11
C THR A 171 1.02 -17.97 -4.55
N LEU A 172 1.98 -17.24 -5.15
CA LEU A 172 2.30 -15.87 -4.76
C LEU A 172 1.10 -14.94 -4.98
N ASP A 173 0.42 -15.01 -6.12
CA ASP A 173 -0.78 -14.21 -6.41
C ASP A 173 -1.91 -14.50 -5.41
N ARG A 174 -2.22 -15.78 -5.18
CA ARG A 174 -3.24 -16.20 -4.22
C ARG A 174 -2.93 -15.72 -2.82
N GLU A 175 -1.67 -15.82 -2.40
CA GLU A 175 -1.23 -15.38 -1.07
C GLU A 175 -1.32 -13.86 -0.94
N ALA A 176 -0.86 -13.11 -1.94
CA ALA A 176 -0.92 -11.65 -1.96
C ALA A 176 -2.38 -11.16 -1.88
N ARG A 177 -3.30 -11.75 -2.64
CA ARG A 177 -4.74 -11.43 -2.57
C ARG A 177 -5.33 -11.74 -1.20
N ARG A 178 -4.95 -12.88 -0.60
CA ARG A 178 -5.40 -13.26 0.75
C ARG A 178 -4.94 -12.25 1.79
N GLN A 179 -3.67 -11.82 1.72
CA GLN A 179 -3.14 -10.82 2.65
C GLN A 179 -3.73 -9.42 2.37
N GLY A 180 -4.00 -9.09 1.12
CA GLY A 180 -4.72 -7.88 0.75
C GLY A 180 -6.12 -7.82 1.32
N LYS A 181 -6.88 -8.91 1.22
CA LYS A 181 -8.21 -9.00 1.84
C LYS A 181 -8.13 -8.86 3.37
N ARG A 182 -7.15 -9.48 4.00
CA ARG A 182 -6.90 -9.31 5.43
C ARG A 182 -6.58 -7.86 5.80
N ALA A 183 -5.85 -7.15 4.93
CA ALA A 183 -5.54 -5.73 5.10
C ALA A 183 -6.82 -4.87 5.00
N GLU A 184 -7.69 -5.12 4.02
CA GLU A 184 -8.99 -4.46 3.89
C GLU A 184 -9.84 -4.63 5.14
N ASP A 185 -10.00 -5.87 5.62
CA ASP A 185 -10.78 -6.18 6.82
C ASP A 185 -10.18 -5.53 8.08
N LYS A 186 -8.85 -5.42 8.14
CA LYS A 186 -8.16 -4.73 9.25
C LYS A 186 -8.39 -3.23 9.17
N ARG A 187 -8.23 -2.62 7.98
CA ARG A 187 -8.51 -1.19 7.74
C ARG A 187 -9.94 -0.84 8.15
N GLN A 188 -10.91 -1.60 7.64
CA GLN A 188 -12.32 -1.36 7.94
C GLN A 188 -12.58 -1.36 9.45
N ARG A 189 -12.09 -2.37 10.17
CA ARG A 189 -12.25 -2.42 11.64
C ARG A 189 -11.61 -1.23 12.34
N MET A 190 -10.42 -0.81 11.90
CA MET A 190 -9.74 0.36 12.45
C MET A 190 -10.52 1.65 12.20
N ASP A 191 -11.09 1.82 11.02
CA ASP A 191 -11.89 3.00 10.65
C ASP A 191 -13.21 3.04 11.40
N GLU A 192 -13.89 1.90 11.55
CA GLU A 192 -15.09 1.78 12.37
C GLU A 192 -14.84 2.10 13.85
N GLN A 193 -13.72 1.67 14.40
CA GLN A 193 -13.35 1.98 15.78
C GLN A 193 -13.20 3.49 16.00
N LEU A 194 -12.57 4.21 15.07
CA LEU A 194 -12.47 5.67 15.11
C LEU A 194 -13.84 6.34 14.98
N SER A 195 -14.68 5.89 14.07
CA SER A 195 -16.02 6.43 13.84
C SER A 195 -16.94 6.30 15.07
N ARG A 196 -16.70 5.28 15.92
CA ARG A 196 -17.41 5.09 17.19
C ARG A 196 -16.80 5.84 18.37
N GLY A 197 -15.83 6.73 18.13
CA GLY A 197 -15.12 7.46 19.19
C GLY A 197 -14.10 6.61 19.97
N GLY A 198 -13.73 5.44 19.42
CA GLY A 198 -12.76 4.52 20.03
C GLY A 198 -11.35 4.65 19.46
N ALA A 199 -10.46 3.75 19.91
CA ALA A 199 -9.10 3.55 19.40
C ALA A 199 -8.20 4.80 19.49
N ARG A 200 -8.07 5.34 20.71
CA ARG A 200 -7.17 6.44 21.01
C ARG A 200 -5.72 6.14 20.61
N GLU A 201 -5.34 4.88 20.62
CA GLU A 201 -4.02 4.37 20.22
C GLU A 201 -3.71 4.59 18.73
N GLN A 202 -4.74 4.79 17.90
CA GLN A 202 -4.56 5.09 16.49
C GLN A 202 -4.25 6.57 16.24
N LEU A 203 -4.51 7.44 17.22
CA LEU A 203 -4.34 8.87 17.04
C LEU A 203 -2.89 9.26 17.27
N VAL A 204 -2.33 10.03 16.34
CA VAL A 204 -1.02 10.66 16.50
C VAL A 204 -1.17 11.86 17.43
N LEU A 205 -1.22 11.60 18.74
CA LEU A 205 -1.31 12.65 19.73
C LEU A 205 0.07 13.25 19.95
N PRO A 206 0.21 14.60 19.96
CA PRO A 206 1.45 15.27 20.34
C PRO A 206 1.78 14.94 21.80
N LYS A 207 3.07 14.77 22.08
CA LYS A 207 3.55 14.73 23.48
C LYS A 207 3.66 16.17 23.99
N GLY A 208 2.87 16.55 24.99
CA GLY A 208 2.84 17.87 25.57
C GLY A 208 1.72 18.79 25.05
N PRO A 209 1.80 20.10 25.32
CA PRO A 209 0.83 21.08 24.82
C PRO A 209 0.77 21.04 23.30
N VAL A 210 -0.44 21.01 22.75
CA VAL A 210 -0.65 20.97 21.29
C VAL A 210 -0.40 22.37 20.74
N GLU A 211 0.75 22.58 20.10
CA GLU A 211 0.94 23.80 19.32
C GLU A 211 -0.10 23.85 18.19
N PRO A 212 -0.67 25.03 17.92
CA PRO A 212 -1.60 25.22 16.81
C PRO A 212 -0.98 24.77 15.49
N PHE A 213 -1.70 23.97 14.72
CA PHE A 213 -1.23 23.52 13.40
C PHE A 213 -2.34 23.50 12.36
N THR A 214 -1.94 23.64 11.10
CA THR A 214 -2.81 23.42 9.94
C THR A 214 -2.66 21.99 9.46
N LEU A 215 -3.77 21.26 9.33
CA LEU A 215 -3.83 19.99 8.64
C LEU A 215 -4.11 20.24 7.16
N VAL A 216 -3.21 19.76 6.30
CA VAL A 216 -3.35 19.84 4.84
C VAL A 216 -3.92 18.50 4.35
N ILE A 217 -4.92 18.57 3.49
CA ILE A 217 -5.54 17.42 2.81
C ILE A 217 -5.47 17.68 1.31
N GLU A 218 -4.99 16.72 0.55
CA GLU A 218 -4.96 16.78 -0.91
C GLU A 218 -5.71 15.57 -1.48
N LEU A 219 -6.50 15.79 -2.53
CA LEU A 219 -7.30 14.76 -3.20
C LEU A 219 -7.03 14.78 -4.70
N ASP A 220 -7.12 13.60 -5.30
CA ASP A 220 -7.01 13.40 -6.74
C ASP A 220 -7.62 12.05 -7.13
N ALA A 221 -7.82 11.81 -8.43
CA ALA A 221 -8.26 10.53 -8.97
C ALA A 221 -7.52 10.21 -10.26
N TRP A 222 -7.38 8.93 -10.54
CA TRP A 222 -6.76 8.41 -11.76
C TRP A 222 -7.46 7.14 -12.23
N ASN A 223 -7.19 6.69 -13.45
CA ASN A 223 -7.85 5.54 -14.03
C ASN A 223 -6.96 4.30 -14.02
N ILE A 224 -7.60 3.13 -13.85
CA ILE A 224 -6.98 1.82 -13.94
C ILE A 224 -7.74 0.97 -14.96
N ARG A 225 -7.03 0.07 -15.65
CA ARG A 225 -7.65 -0.88 -16.58
C ARG A 225 -8.07 -2.15 -15.84
N GLU A 226 -9.35 -2.45 -15.91
CA GLU A 226 -9.90 -3.70 -15.36
C GLU A 226 -10.41 -4.60 -16.47
N ARG A 227 -10.29 -5.90 -16.24
CA ARG A 227 -11.00 -6.92 -16.99
C ARG A 227 -12.01 -7.54 -16.03
N GLU A 228 -13.25 -7.25 -16.20
CA GLU A 228 -14.30 -7.86 -15.39
C GLU A 228 -15.38 -8.54 -16.23
N GLY A 229 -15.76 -9.74 -15.77
CA GLY A 229 -16.99 -10.44 -16.02
C GLY A 229 -17.43 -10.52 -17.49
N GLU A 230 -18.70 -10.28 -17.69
CA GLU A 230 -19.37 -10.38 -18.98
C GLU A 230 -18.81 -9.42 -20.04
N ALA A 231 -18.39 -8.20 -19.66
CA ALA A 231 -17.84 -7.23 -20.59
C ALA A 231 -16.52 -7.71 -21.23
N TRP A 232 -15.67 -8.44 -20.49
CA TRP A 232 -14.46 -9.03 -21.04
C TRP A 232 -14.78 -10.21 -21.97
N GLY A 233 -15.70 -11.11 -21.57
CA GLY A 233 -16.14 -12.26 -22.39
C GLY A 233 -16.93 -11.84 -23.63
N ARG A 234 -17.58 -10.68 -23.60
CA ARG A 234 -18.38 -10.09 -24.69
C ARG A 234 -17.68 -8.98 -25.45
N ALA A 235 -16.38 -8.75 -25.21
CA ALA A 235 -15.66 -7.64 -25.84
C ALA A 235 -15.75 -7.65 -27.37
N GLU A 236 -15.69 -8.83 -28.00
CA GLU A 236 -15.84 -9.00 -29.45
C GLU A 236 -17.27 -8.66 -29.92
N GLU A 237 -18.29 -9.15 -29.19
CA GLU A 237 -19.69 -8.85 -29.50
C GLU A 237 -20.00 -7.36 -29.37
N LEU A 238 -19.49 -6.71 -28.35
CA LEU A 238 -19.66 -5.27 -28.15
C LEU A 238 -19.01 -4.45 -29.27
N ARG A 239 -17.81 -4.84 -29.72
CA ARG A 239 -17.14 -4.21 -30.86
C ARG A 239 -17.91 -4.37 -32.17
N VAL A 240 -18.45 -5.56 -32.42
CA VAL A 240 -19.31 -5.80 -33.59
C VAL A 240 -20.58 -4.93 -33.53
N GLN A 241 -21.08 -4.60 -32.34
CA GLN A 241 -22.23 -3.71 -32.14
C GLN A 241 -21.83 -2.22 -32.12
N GLY A 242 -20.54 -1.88 -32.36
CA GLY A 242 -20.05 -0.51 -32.33
C GLY A 242 -19.96 0.09 -30.92
N GLN A 243 -19.97 -0.77 -29.89
CA GLN A 243 -19.82 -0.39 -28.49
C GLN A 243 -18.42 -0.71 -28.01
N GLU A 244 -17.77 0.26 -27.35
CA GLU A 244 -16.49 0.01 -26.67
C GLU A 244 -16.73 -0.47 -25.24
N PRO A 245 -16.11 -1.59 -24.81
CA PRO A 245 -16.18 -2.03 -23.44
C PRO A 245 -15.59 -1.00 -22.49
N GLU A 246 -16.20 -0.78 -21.35
CA GLU A 246 -15.67 0.10 -20.31
C GLU A 246 -14.51 -0.60 -19.58
N TRP A 247 -13.28 -0.28 -20.00
CA TRP A 247 -12.06 -0.86 -19.45
C TRP A 247 -11.45 -0.01 -18.33
N TRP A 248 -11.80 1.28 -18.27
CA TRP A 248 -11.18 2.26 -17.40
C TRP A 248 -12.08 2.58 -16.23
N HIS A 249 -11.55 2.39 -15.05
CA HIS A 249 -12.27 2.64 -13.80
C HIS A 249 -11.49 3.59 -12.91
N TRP A 250 -12.20 4.42 -12.18
CA TRP A 250 -11.61 5.43 -11.31
C TRP A 250 -11.03 4.80 -10.03
N VAL A 251 -9.84 5.25 -9.69
CA VAL A 251 -9.18 5.09 -8.40
C VAL A 251 -9.17 6.45 -7.74
N TYR A 252 -9.71 6.52 -6.54
CA TYR A 252 -9.82 7.75 -5.77
C TYR A 252 -8.78 7.75 -4.68
N GLY A 253 -8.08 8.89 -4.51
CA GLY A 253 -7.01 9.02 -3.54
C GLY A 253 -7.07 10.29 -2.73
N GLY A 254 -6.46 10.23 -1.55
CA GLY A 254 -6.25 11.37 -0.70
C GLY A 254 -4.99 11.22 0.14
N THR A 255 -4.37 12.32 0.47
CA THR A 255 -3.26 12.38 1.41
C THR A 255 -3.49 13.48 2.43
N CYS A 256 -3.01 13.30 3.65
CA CYS A 256 -3.09 14.31 4.70
C CYS A 256 -1.77 14.39 5.45
N PHE A 257 -1.39 15.63 5.85
CA PHE A 257 -0.18 15.91 6.61
C PHE A 257 -0.29 17.22 7.38
N ARG A 258 0.46 17.35 8.46
CA ARG A 258 0.57 18.62 9.17
C ARG A 258 1.49 19.56 8.40
N LEU A 259 1.10 20.81 8.21
CA LEU A 259 1.89 21.81 7.49
C LEU A 259 3.30 21.97 8.07
N SER A 260 3.45 21.87 9.39
CA SER A 260 4.74 21.90 10.11
C SER A 260 5.69 20.73 9.75
N ARG A 261 5.16 19.65 9.17
CA ARG A 261 5.98 18.53 8.66
C ARG A 261 6.44 18.72 7.22
N ARG A 262 6.08 19.83 6.58
CA ARG A 262 6.58 20.25 5.27
C ARG A 262 7.81 21.12 5.46
N VAL A 263 8.97 20.56 5.23
CA VAL A 263 10.27 21.21 5.37
C VAL A 263 10.90 21.48 4.01
N ARG A 264 11.93 22.33 3.96
CA ARG A 264 12.72 22.53 2.74
C ARG A 264 14.08 21.88 2.90
N THR A 265 14.54 21.19 1.87
CA THR A 265 15.92 20.70 1.78
C THR A 265 16.90 21.88 1.61
N SER A 266 18.19 21.61 1.70
CA SER A 266 19.25 22.59 1.42
C SER A 266 19.15 23.20 0.01
N SER A 267 18.63 22.43 -0.96
CA SER A 267 18.35 22.90 -2.33
C SER A 267 17.02 23.68 -2.47
N GLY A 268 16.31 23.93 -1.37
CA GLY A 268 15.03 24.65 -1.36
C GLY A 268 13.80 23.79 -1.78
N ARG A 269 14.00 22.50 -2.10
CA ARG A 269 12.91 21.59 -2.47
C ARG A 269 12.02 21.29 -1.26
N PRO A 270 10.68 21.42 -1.36
CA PRO A 270 9.79 21.02 -0.28
C PRO A 270 9.71 19.50 -0.14
N VAL A 271 9.79 19.01 1.09
CA VAL A 271 9.64 17.58 1.44
C VAL A 271 8.65 17.46 2.59
N ILE A 272 7.81 16.46 2.57
CA ILE A 272 6.87 16.14 3.65
C ILE A 272 7.43 14.95 4.42
N LEU A 273 7.78 15.17 5.69
CA LEU A 273 8.43 14.17 6.55
C LEU A 273 7.48 13.06 7.02
N SER A 274 6.18 13.35 7.11
CA SER A 274 5.18 12.37 7.52
C SER A 274 3.84 12.73 6.91
N ARG A 275 3.20 11.77 6.27
CA ARG A 275 1.89 11.92 5.66
C ARG A 275 1.07 10.62 5.76
N GLY A 276 -0.24 10.75 5.86
CA GLY A 276 -1.19 9.66 5.66
C GLY A 276 -1.63 9.59 4.21
N THR A 277 -1.86 8.39 3.73
CA THR A 277 -2.30 8.14 2.35
C THR A 277 -3.50 7.21 2.35
N VAL A 278 -4.45 7.49 1.49
CA VAL A 278 -5.60 6.63 1.20
C VAL A 278 -5.70 6.45 -0.30
N MET A 279 -5.99 5.23 -0.74
CA MET A 279 -6.24 4.91 -2.14
C MET A 279 -7.30 3.82 -2.21
N THR A 280 -8.33 3.99 -3.03
CA THR A 280 -9.45 3.04 -3.10
C THR A 280 -10.15 3.02 -4.45
N ARG A 281 -10.67 1.83 -4.81
CA ARG A 281 -11.59 1.59 -5.92
C ARG A 281 -13.06 1.64 -5.49
N GLY A 282 -13.32 1.79 -4.19
CA GLY A 282 -14.65 1.77 -3.61
C GLY A 282 -15.51 3.02 -3.87
N GLY A 283 -15.05 3.93 -4.73
CA GLY A 283 -15.76 5.17 -5.07
C GLY A 283 -15.59 6.27 -4.03
N THR A 284 -16.27 7.38 -4.26
CA THR A 284 -16.15 8.60 -3.44
C THR A 284 -16.62 8.41 -1.99
N GLU A 285 -17.63 7.56 -1.75
CA GLU A 285 -18.10 7.28 -0.38
C GLU A 285 -17.06 6.50 0.44
N ALA A 286 -16.41 5.51 -0.17
CA ALA A 286 -15.33 4.78 0.49
C ALA A 286 -14.13 5.70 0.76
N LEU A 287 -13.75 6.53 -0.21
CA LEU A 287 -12.69 7.54 -0.03
C LEU A 287 -13.04 8.48 1.12
N LYS A 288 -14.25 9.00 1.16
CA LYS A 288 -14.74 9.92 2.20
C LYS A 288 -14.55 9.36 3.62
N GLN A 289 -14.95 8.12 3.82
CA GLN A 289 -14.82 7.44 5.12
C GLN A 289 -13.34 7.18 5.48
N GLN A 290 -12.57 6.65 4.56
CA GLN A 290 -11.16 6.29 4.77
C GLN A 290 -10.29 7.55 4.97
N LEU A 291 -10.52 8.60 4.18
CA LEU A 291 -9.76 9.85 4.29
C LEU A 291 -10.08 10.59 5.60
N TRP A 292 -11.34 10.59 6.02
CA TRP A 292 -11.70 11.13 7.32
C TRP A 292 -10.99 10.38 8.46
N ALA A 293 -11.01 9.04 8.44
CA ALA A 293 -10.32 8.23 9.44
C ALA A 293 -8.79 8.48 9.41
N GLU A 294 -8.21 8.63 8.23
CA GLU A 294 -6.79 8.95 8.10
C GLU A 294 -6.47 10.35 8.61
N ALA A 295 -7.28 11.35 8.31
CA ALA A 295 -7.14 12.70 8.81
C ALA A 295 -7.27 12.73 10.35
N MET A 296 -8.18 11.94 10.94
CA MET A 296 -8.28 11.78 12.40
C MET A 296 -6.98 11.23 12.99
N ARG A 297 -6.36 10.23 12.36
CA ARG A 297 -5.05 9.69 12.79
C ARG A 297 -3.94 10.74 12.72
N HIS A 298 -4.05 11.71 11.83
CA HIS A 298 -3.11 12.82 11.68
C HIS A 298 -3.49 14.08 12.47
N GLY A 299 -4.53 14.01 13.30
CA GLY A 299 -4.90 15.04 14.27
C GLY A 299 -5.98 16.01 13.80
N LEU A 300 -6.88 15.59 12.91
CA LEU A 300 -8.03 16.42 12.45
C LEU A 300 -8.80 17.05 13.61
N GLY A 301 -9.09 16.28 14.68
CA GLY A 301 -9.82 16.78 15.85
C GLY A 301 -9.06 17.78 16.73
N GLN A 302 -7.79 18.05 16.42
CA GLN A 302 -6.92 18.97 17.16
C GLN A 302 -6.34 20.08 16.27
N ALA A 303 -6.57 19.99 14.95
CA ALA A 303 -6.09 20.97 14.01
C ALA A 303 -6.80 22.31 14.25
N GLN A 304 -6.03 23.39 14.34
CA GLN A 304 -6.58 24.75 14.40
C GLN A 304 -7.23 25.13 13.08
N GLU A 305 -6.63 24.70 11.99
CA GLU A 305 -7.13 24.93 10.64
C GLU A 305 -7.00 23.66 9.80
N VAL A 306 -7.91 23.49 8.86
CA VAL A 306 -7.85 22.48 7.83
C VAL A 306 -7.78 23.17 6.48
N LEU A 307 -6.83 22.78 5.64
CA LEU A 307 -6.67 23.25 4.27
C LEU A 307 -6.86 22.06 3.32
N VAL A 308 -7.80 22.18 2.38
CA VAL A 308 -7.96 21.22 1.29
C VAL A 308 -7.44 21.83 0.00
N VAL A 309 -6.53 21.12 -0.67
CA VAL A 309 -5.97 21.50 -1.98
C VAL A 309 -6.28 20.41 -2.99
N ALA A 310 -6.93 20.74 -4.10
CA ALA A 310 -7.33 19.76 -5.11
C ALA A 310 -7.59 20.41 -6.48
N ASP A 311 -7.89 19.58 -7.47
CA ASP A 311 -8.46 20.04 -8.74
C ASP A 311 -9.90 20.55 -8.55
N GLY A 312 -10.50 21.07 -9.60
CA GLY A 312 -11.85 21.65 -9.56
C GLY A 312 -12.99 20.65 -9.69
N ALA A 313 -12.76 19.35 -9.58
CA ALA A 313 -13.77 18.34 -9.77
C ALA A 313 -14.90 18.44 -8.72
N VAL A 314 -16.14 18.42 -9.18
CA VAL A 314 -17.32 18.63 -8.33
C VAL A 314 -17.42 17.60 -7.21
N TRP A 315 -17.06 16.35 -7.46
CA TRP A 315 -17.12 15.30 -6.46
C TRP A 315 -16.20 15.58 -5.26
N ILE A 316 -15.05 16.24 -5.49
CA ILE A 316 -14.11 16.61 -4.42
C ILE A 316 -14.77 17.61 -3.48
N TRP A 317 -15.33 18.67 -4.04
CA TRP A 317 -15.92 19.73 -3.22
C TRP A 317 -17.18 19.28 -2.49
N ASN A 318 -17.93 18.33 -3.05
CA ASN A 318 -19.03 17.68 -2.36
C ASN A 318 -18.55 16.84 -1.16
N LEU A 319 -17.47 16.07 -1.34
CA LEU A 319 -16.82 15.32 -0.26
C LEU A 319 -16.30 16.27 0.84
N VAL A 320 -15.64 17.37 0.45
CA VAL A 320 -15.10 18.37 1.38
C VAL A 320 -16.23 19.03 2.18
N LYS A 321 -17.30 19.43 1.52
CA LYS A 321 -18.48 20.03 2.19
C LYS A 321 -19.07 19.09 3.23
N ASP A 322 -19.12 17.80 2.94
CA ASP A 322 -19.74 16.79 3.82
C ASP A 322 -18.83 16.44 5.03
N ARG A 323 -17.52 16.30 4.85
CA ARG A 323 -16.61 15.79 5.88
C ARG A 323 -15.65 16.82 6.47
N PHE A 324 -15.36 17.87 5.72
CA PHE A 324 -14.39 18.90 6.06
C PHE A 324 -14.99 20.31 5.86
N GLY A 325 -16.26 20.50 6.19
CA GLY A 325 -17.02 21.72 5.88
C GLY A 325 -16.44 23.02 6.41
N GLN A 326 -15.60 22.97 7.44
CA GLN A 326 -14.89 24.13 7.99
C GLN A 326 -13.51 24.36 7.33
N ALA A 327 -13.11 23.49 6.37
CA ALA A 327 -11.82 23.59 5.74
C ALA A 327 -11.76 24.79 4.77
N ARG A 328 -10.64 25.51 4.79
CA ARG A 328 -10.27 26.38 3.69
C ARG A 328 -10.02 25.53 2.45
N GLN A 329 -10.52 25.98 1.32
CA GLN A 329 -10.43 25.27 0.05
C GLN A 329 -9.47 26.03 -0.87
N ARG A 330 -8.67 25.28 -1.63
CA ARG A 330 -7.79 25.82 -2.65
C ARG A 330 -7.82 24.98 -3.90
N LEU A 331 -8.06 25.64 -5.01
CA LEU A 331 -7.91 25.05 -6.34
C LEU A 331 -6.41 24.97 -6.67
N ASP A 332 -5.96 23.83 -7.19
CA ASP A 332 -4.60 23.70 -7.70
C ASP A 332 -4.34 24.72 -8.83
N PRO A 333 -3.27 25.53 -8.75
CA PRO A 333 -3.02 26.57 -9.76
C PRO A 333 -2.71 26.00 -11.14
N TRP A 334 -2.16 24.78 -11.25
CA TRP A 334 -1.89 24.16 -12.54
C TRP A 334 -3.18 23.78 -13.25
N HIS A 335 -4.17 23.26 -12.51
CA HIS A 335 -5.49 22.99 -13.05
C HIS A 335 -6.20 24.29 -13.47
N ALA A 336 -6.15 25.34 -12.66
CA ALA A 336 -6.68 26.64 -13.06
C ALA A 336 -6.01 27.18 -14.34
N LEU A 337 -4.70 26.99 -14.48
CA LEU A 337 -3.97 27.38 -15.68
C LEU A 337 -4.31 26.53 -16.90
N GLN A 338 -4.59 25.22 -16.74
CA GLN A 338 -5.04 24.37 -17.85
C GLN A 338 -6.34 24.89 -18.46
N HIS A 339 -7.27 25.38 -17.65
CA HIS A 339 -8.50 26.01 -18.12
C HIS A 339 -8.23 27.29 -18.90
N LEU A 340 -7.26 28.12 -18.50
CA LEU A 340 -6.83 29.27 -19.27
C LEU A 340 -6.12 28.85 -20.57
N TRP A 341 -5.37 27.77 -20.59
CA TRP A 341 -4.79 27.20 -21.80
C TRP A 341 -5.86 26.74 -22.80
N SER A 342 -6.96 26.12 -22.32
CA SER A 342 -8.10 25.76 -23.16
C SER A 342 -8.69 27.00 -23.89
N VAL A 343 -8.78 28.14 -23.18
CA VAL A 343 -9.20 29.41 -23.79
C VAL A 343 -8.19 29.86 -24.83
N ALA A 344 -6.89 29.84 -24.49
CA ALA A 344 -5.85 30.30 -25.41
C ALA A 344 -5.83 29.50 -26.71
N HIS A 345 -5.90 28.19 -26.64
CA HIS A 345 -5.96 27.30 -27.80
C HIS A 345 -7.25 27.51 -28.63
N ALA A 346 -8.36 27.84 -27.97
CA ALA A 346 -9.57 28.22 -28.72
C ALA A 346 -9.44 29.56 -29.47
N LEU A 347 -8.65 30.50 -28.95
CA LEU A 347 -8.38 31.80 -29.58
C LEU A 347 -7.30 31.72 -30.66
N PHE A 348 -6.23 30.95 -30.40
CA PHE A 348 -5.01 30.83 -31.20
C PHE A 348 -4.70 29.36 -31.53
N PRO A 349 -5.53 28.64 -32.31
CA PRO A 349 -5.48 27.20 -32.46
C PRO A 349 -4.18 26.66 -33.10
N GLU A 350 -3.46 27.48 -33.87
CA GLU A 350 -2.23 27.10 -34.58
C GLU A 350 -1.02 27.98 -34.21
N ASP A 351 -1.18 28.88 -33.24
CA ASP A 351 -0.12 29.80 -32.81
C ASP A 351 0.15 29.67 -31.31
N GLU A 352 1.02 28.74 -30.96
CA GLU A 352 1.43 28.48 -29.58
C GLU A 352 2.13 29.69 -28.94
N ALA A 353 2.86 30.48 -29.74
CA ALA A 353 3.54 31.69 -29.26
C ALA A 353 2.56 32.78 -28.87
N ALA A 354 1.52 33.01 -29.68
CA ALA A 354 0.45 33.94 -29.36
C ALA A 354 -0.37 33.44 -28.14
N ALA A 355 -0.67 32.15 -28.06
CA ALA A 355 -1.34 31.56 -26.92
C ALA A 355 -0.55 31.77 -25.62
N ALA A 356 0.75 31.51 -25.63
CA ALA A 356 1.64 31.70 -24.49
C ALA A 356 1.76 33.18 -24.07
N ALA A 357 1.85 34.08 -25.05
CA ALA A 357 1.89 35.53 -24.81
C ALA A 357 0.58 36.01 -24.15
N TRP A 358 -0.55 35.52 -24.62
CA TRP A 358 -1.87 35.86 -24.07
C TRP A 358 -2.06 35.37 -22.65
N ILE A 359 -1.64 34.17 -22.32
CA ILE A 359 -1.78 33.58 -20.97
C ILE A 359 -0.90 34.30 -19.94
N LYS A 360 0.30 34.73 -20.29
CA LYS A 360 1.30 35.27 -19.37
C LYS A 360 0.73 36.31 -18.38
N PRO A 361 0.07 37.40 -18.82
CA PRO A 361 -0.50 38.38 -17.90
C PRO A 361 -1.64 37.82 -17.05
N LEU A 362 -2.47 36.92 -17.58
CA LEU A 362 -3.56 36.29 -16.84
C LEU A 362 -3.03 35.35 -15.74
N LYS A 363 -1.98 34.59 -16.03
CA LYS A 363 -1.28 33.76 -15.04
C LYS A 363 -0.73 34.62 -13.89
N ASP A 364 -0.10 35.75 -14.22
CA ASP A 364 0.45 36.65 -13.19
C ASP A 364 -0.66 37.25 -12.32
N LYS A 365 -1.79 37.66 -12.92
CA LYS A 365 -2.98 38.11 -12.19
C LYS A 365 -3.52 37.02 -11.27
N LEU A 366 -3.71 35.81 -11.80
CA LEU A 366 -4.24 34.67 -11.06
C LEU A 366 -3.34 34.33 -9.84
N LEU A 367 -2.02 34.22 -10.03
CA LEU A 367 -1.05 33.93 -8.97
C LEU A 367 -0.91 35.06 -7.94
N CYS A 368 -1.34 36.28 -8.27
CA CYS A 368 -1.46 37.43 -7.38
C CYS A 368 -2.82 37.53 -6.68
N SER A 369 -3.68 36.49 -6.76
CA SER A 369 -5.05 36.45 -6.22
C SER A 369 -5.98 37.51 -6.82
N ARG A 370 -5.76 37.86 -8.08
CA ARG A 370 -6.60 38.83 -8.86
C ARG A 370 -7.53 38.04 -9.80
N ALA A 371 -8.18 37.01 -9.30
CA ALA A 371 -9.03 36.12 -10.10
C ALA A 371 -10.25 36.85 -10.70
N ILE A 372 -10.78 37.84 -10.00
CA ILE A 372 -11.92 38.65 -10.50
C ILE A 372 -11.54 39.33 -11.83
N GLU A 373 -10.35 39.93 -11.91
CA GLU A 373 -9.91 40.56 -13.15
C GLU A 373 -9.74 39.59 -14.31
N VAL A 374 -9.27 38.37 -14.02
CA VAL A 374 -9.18 37.30 -15.01
C VAL A 374 -10.57 36.91 -15.52
N ILE A 375 -11.54 36.77 -14.63
CA ILE A 375 -12.92 36.43 -14.98
C ILE A 375 -13.58 37.54 -15.81
N GLU A 376 -13.39 38.83 -15.44
CA GLU A 376 -13.88 39.97 -16.19
C GLU A 376 -13.31 40.05 -17.62
N GLU A 377 -12.02 39.72 -17.78
CA GLU A 377 -11.41 39.64 -19.12
C GLU A 377 -12.06 38.54 -19.97
N LEU A 378 -12.34 37.37 -19.36
CA LEU A 378 -13.05 36.31 -20.06
C LEU A 378 -14.50 36.69 -20.40
N ASP A 379 -15.21 37.40 -19.52
CA ASP A 379 -16.53 37.95 -19.81
C ASP A 379 -16.51 38.88 -21.02
N GLY A 380 -15.50 39.76 -21.08
CA GLY A 380 -15.30 40.63 -22.24
C GLY A 380 -15.03 39.86 -23.55
N LEU A 381 -14.40 38.68 -23.49
CA LEU A 381 -14.23 37.82 -24.66
C LEU A 381 -15.53 37.11 -25.05
N VAL A 382 -16.30 36.60 -24.08
CA VAL A 382 -17.58 35.92 -24.33
C VAL A 382 -18.56 36.80 -25.11
N THR A 383 -18.58 38.12 -24.83
CA THR A 383 -19.45 39.08 -25.55
C THR A 383 -19.03 39.28 -27.02
N LYS A 384 -17.74 39.16 -27.33
CA LYS A 384 -17.17 39.40 -28.67
C LYS A 384 -17.13 38.14 -29.56
N LEU A 385 -17.14 36.95 -28.95
CA LEU A 385 -17.00 35.69 -29.67
C LEU A 385 -18.36 35.07 -30.06
N ARG A 386 -18.33 34.17 -31.04
CA ARG A 386 -19.49 33.39 -31.50
C ARG A 386 -19.15 31.92 -31.70
N GLY A 387 -20.18 31.07 -31.84
CA GLY A 387 -20.01 29.63 -32.14
C GLY A 387 -19.26 28.84 -31.09
N ALA A 388 -18.44 27.90 -31.54
CA ALA A 388 -17.68 26.97 -30.67
C ALA A 388 -16.71 27.72 -29.74
N ARG A 389 -16.00 28.73 -30.25
CA ARG A 389 -15.04 29.50 -29.43
C ARG A 389 -15.73 30.18 -28.24
N ARG A 390 -16.92 30.78 -28.46
CA ARG A 390 -17.71 31.35 -27.36
C ARG A 390 -18.08 30.29 -26.31
N LYS A 391 -18.52 29.12 -26.75
CA LYS A 391 -18.92 28.03 -25.84
C LYS A 391 -17.75 27.61 -24.97
N THR A 392 -16.55 27.40 -25.55
CA THR A 392 -15.34 27.08 -24.82
C THR A 392 -15.00 28.16 -23.80
N VAL A 393 -14.88 29.42 -24.21
CA VAL A 393 -14.52 30.51 -23.28
C VAL A 393 -15.55 30.66 -22.15
N GLN A 394 -16.86 30.54 -22.47
CA GLN A 394 -17.91 30.58 -21.46
C GLN A 394 -17.80 29.41 -20.44
N ALA A 395 -17.47 28.21 -20.90
CA ALA A 395 -17.30 27.06 -20.01
C ALA A 395 -16.13 27.28 -19.04
N GLU A 396 -14.98 27.72 -19.56
CA GLU A 396 -13.77 27.95 -18.75
C GLU A 396 -13.92 29.18 -17.81
N ARG A 397 -14.62 30.20 -18.25
CA ARG A 397 -15.02 31.34 -17.41
C ARG A 397 -15.89 30.88 -16.24
N ASN A 398 -16.92 30.06 -16.51
CA ASN A 398 -17.82 29.55 -15.49
C ASN A 398 -17.07 28.66 -14.48
N TYR A 399 -16.11 27.86 -14.95
CA TYR A 399 -15.26 27.07 -14.08
C TYR A 399 -14.47 27.94 -13.10
N LEU A 400 -13.82 29.00 -13.57
CA LEU A 400 -13.09 29.94 -12.71
C LEU A 400 -14.00 30.67 -11.73
N GLU A 401 -15.19 31.09 -12.17
CA GLU A 401 -16.19 31.74 -11.30
C GLU A 401 -16.66 30.80 -10.18
N ASN A 402 -16.98 29.56 -10.52
CA ASN A 402 -17.41 28.56 -9.55
C ASN A 402 -16.33 28.22 -8.50
N ASN A 403 -15.07 28.50 -8.84
CA ASN A 403 -13.91 28.27 -7.97
C ASN A 403 -13.30 29.57 -7.43
N ARG A 404 -13.91 30.73 -7.63
CA ARG A 404 -13.35 32.06 -7.31
C ARG A 404 -12.80 32.16 -5.89
N GLU A 405 -13.51 31.64 -4.89
CA GLU A 405 -13.11 31.69 -3.49
C GLU A 405 -11.90 30.79 -3.17
N ARG A 406 -11.53 29.88 -4.08
CA ARG A 406 -10.44 28.89 -3.96
C ARG A 406 -9.11 29.37 -4.59
N LEU A 407 -9.07 30.60 -5.13
CA LEU A 407 -7.96 31.12 -5.94
C LEU A 407 -7.04 32.10 -5.18
N ASP A 408 -7.00 32.02 -3.81
CA ASP A 408 -6.11 32.87 -2.98
C ASP A 408 -4.68 32.31 -2.94
N TYR A 409 -3.91 32.48 -4.00
CA TYR A 409 -2.52 32.02 -4.08
C TYR A 409 -1.52 32.97 -3.40
N LYS A 410 -1.77 34.29 -3.41
CA LYS A 410 -0.92 35.27 -2.75
C LYS A 410 -0.98 35.12 -1.23
N GLY A 411 -2.18 34.94 -0.68
CA GLY A 411 -2.37 34.66 0.73
C GLY A 411 -1.72 33.34 1.16
N ALA A 412 -1.86 32.31 0.31
CA ALA A 412 -1.22 31.01 0.51
C ALA A 412 0.30 31.10 0.62
N LYS A 413 0.95 31.82 -0.29
CA LYS A 413 2.41 32.07 -0.23
C LYS A 413 2.84 32.72 1.07
N LYS A 414 2.08 33.74 1.51
CA LYS A 414 2.35 34.45 2.78
C LYS A 414 2.26 33.52 4.01
N ARG A 415 1.33 32.56 3.99
CA ARG A 415 1.14 31.57 5.08
C ARG A 415 2.06 30.36 4.96
N GLY A 416 2.94 30.28 3.94
CA GLY A 416 3.85 29.15 3.72
C GLY A 416 3.16 27.85 3.31
N GLU A 417 1.91 27.93 2.85
CA GLU A 417 1.08 26.80 2.47
C GLU A 417 1.46 26.22 1.07
N PRO A 418 1.16 24.95 0.79
CA PRO A 418 1.29 24.41 -0.55
C PRO A 418 0.33 25.15 -1.48
N LEU A 419 0.79 25.54 -2.67
CA LEU A 419 -0.08 26.16 -3.68
C LEU A 419 -0.92 25.11 -4.41
N GLY A 420 -0.31 24.02 -4.78
CA GLY A 420 -0.93 22.91 -5.51
C GLY A 420 -0.91 21.61 -4.75
N SER A 421 -1.58 20.60 -5.32
CA SER A 421 -1.75 19.24 -4.81
C SER A 421 -0.59 18.30 -5.13
N GLY A 422 0.64 18.83 -5.19
CA GLY A 422 1.82 18.08 -5.63
C GLY A 422 2.15 16.84 -4.79
N ALA A 423 1.77 16.81 -3.51
CA ALA A 423 1.96 15.62 -2.69
C ALA A 423 1.03 14.48 -3.12
N MET A 424 -0.22 14.81 -3.46
CA MET A 424 -1.17 13.83 -3.96
C MET A 424 -0.83 13.38 -5.39
N GLU A 425 -0.47 14.30 -6.28
CA GLU A 425 -0.01 13.98 -7.64
C GLU A 425 1.19 13.01 -7.61
N SER A 426 2.18 13.31 -6.77
CA SER A 426 3.33 12.42 -6.56
C SER A 426 2.89 11.04 -6.03
N THR A 427 1.91 11.01 -5.12
CA THR A 427 1.38 9.76 -4.58
C THR A 427 0.67 8.95 -5.68
N CYS A 428 -0.19 9.56 -6.47
CA CYS A 428 -0.85 8.94 -7.61
C CYS A 428 0.18 8.32 -8.58
N LYS A 429 1.20 9.07 -8.98
CA LYS A 429 2.28 8.58 -9.86
C LYS A 429 2.99 7.35 -9.29
N GLN A 430 3.27 7.35 -7.98
CA GLN A 430 3.90 6.20 -7.33
C GLN A 430 3.01 4.95 -7.31
N TYR A 431 1.68 5.09 -7.18
CA TYR A 431 0.75 3.95 -7.34
C TYR A 431 0.67 3.53 -8.80
N GLN A 432 0.61 4.47 -9.74
CA GLN A 432 0.55 4.18 -11.18
C GLN A 432 1.74 3.37 -11.67
N VAL A 433 2.96 3.55 -11.13
CA VAL A 433 4.13 2.71 -11.46
C VAL A 433 3.83 1.22 -11.29
N ARG A 434 3.02 0.86 -10.29
CA ARG A 434 2.63 -0.54 -10.05
C ARG A 434 1.36 -0.94 -10.78
N PHE A 435 0.36 -0.06 -10.84
CA PHE A 435 -1.00 -0.42 -11.21
C PHE A 435 -1.38 0.00 -12.64
N HIS A 436 -0.63 0.89 -13.28
CA HIS A 436 -0.92 1.44 -14.61
C HIS A 436 0.17 1.09 -15.64
N ARG A 437 0.60 -0.17 -15.64
CA ARG A 437 1.61 -0.65 -16.62
C ARG A 437 0.95 -1.00 -17.95
N PRO A 438 1.62 -0.75 -19.10
CA PRO A 438 1.15 -1.20 -20.41
C PRO A 438 0.86 -2.71 -20.42
N GLY A 439 -0.27 -3.10 -21.02
CA GLY A 439 -0.69 -4.50 -21.12
C GLY A 439 -1.17 -5.15 -19.81
N GLN A 440 -1.22 -4.42 -18.71
CA GLN A 440 -1.73 -4.93 -17.44
C GLN A 440 -3.21 -4.62 -17.28
N PHE A 441 -3.97 -5.65 -16.90
CA PHE A 441 -5.38 -5.56 -16.55
C PHE A 441 -5.60 -6.12 -15.15
N TRP A 442 -6.54 -5.55 -14.44
CA TRP A 442 -6.87 -5.93 -13.07
C TRP A 442 -8.26 -6.56 -12.96
N THR A 443 -8.51 -7.20 -11.83
CA THR A 443 -9.86 -7.44 -11.34
C THR A 443 -10.09 -6.50 -10.17
N LYS A 444 -11.29 -5.99 -9.99
CA LYS A 444 -11.64 -5.05 -8.91
C LYS A 444 -11.22 -5.53 -7.52
N GLN A 445 -11.35 -6.82 -7.26
CA GLN A 445 -10.88 -7.39 -5.98
C GLN A 445 -9.36 -7.48 -5.89
N GLY A 446 -8.67 -7.69 -7.01
CA GLY A 446 -7.22 -7.85 -7.04
C GLY A 446 -6.48 -6.54 -6.88
N ASP A 447 -6.94 -5.46 -7.52
CA ASP A 447 -6.32 -4.15 -7.41
C ASP A 447 -6.56 -3.50 -6.04
N GLU A 448 -7.80 -3.52 -5.52
CA GLU A 448 -8.12 -2.99 -4.20
C GLU A 448 -7.30 -3.67 -3.10
N ALA A 449 -7.19 -5.01 -3.14
CA ALA A 449 -6.41 -5.78 -2.19
C ALA A 449 -4.93 -5.35 -2.17
N LEU A 450 -4.30 -5.22 -3.35
CA LEU A 450 -2.89 -4.81 -3.44
C LEU A 450 -2.69 -3.33 -3.12
N MET A 451 -3.63 -2.45 -3.52
CA MET A 451 -3.59 -1.04 -3.13
C MET A 451 -3.70 -0.87 -1.61
N CYS A 452 -4.52 -1.69 -0.96
CA CYS A 452 -4.62 -1.68 0.50
C CYS A 452 -3.30 -2.09 1.16
N LEU A 453 -2.62 -3.14 0.67
CA LEU A 453 -1.29 -3.53 1.14
C LEU A 453 -0.29 -2.39 0.98
N GLU A 454 -0.25 -1.77 -0.21
CA GLU A 454 0.63 -0.63 -0.47
C GLU A 454 0.34 0.55 0.47
N THR A 455 -0.93 0.79 0.77
CA THR A 455 -1.34 1.84 1.72
C THR A 455 -0.87 1.53 3.15
N PHE A 456 -0.98 0.27 3.61
CA PHE A 456 -0.43 -0.13 4.91
C PHE A 456 1.08 0.08 5.00
N TRP A 457 1.80 -0.26 3.92
CA TRP A 457 3.24 -0.02 3.83
C TRP A 457 3.57 1.47 3.91
N ARG A 458 2.92 2.30 3.10
CA ARG A 458 3.19 3.76 3.04
C ARG A 458 2.86 4.49 4.33
N ASN A 459 1.83 4.03 5.03
CA ASN A 459 1.42 4.62 6.31
C ASN A 459 2.18 4.03 7.51
N ALA A 460 3.29 3.31 7.30
CA ALA A 460 4.09 2.67 8.36
C ALA A 460 3.28 1.73 9.27
N ARG A 461 2.23 1.10 8.72
CA ARG A 461 1.33 0.19 9.46
C ARG A 461 1.55 -1.28 9.12
N TRP A 462 2.64 -1.60 8.44
CA TRP A 462 2.98 -2.97 8.05
C TRP A 462 3.04 -3.94 9.25
N PRO A 463 3.62 -3.57 10.42
CA PRO A 463 3.61 -4.41 11.61
C PRO A 463 2.23 -4.74 12.16
N LEU A 464 1.19 -3.95 11.86
CA LEU A 464 -0.19 -4.25 12.24
C LEU A 464 -0.79 -5.44 11.48
N LEU A 465 -0.26 -5.71 10.28
CA LEU A 465 -0.61 -6.87 9.47
C LEU A 465 0.31 -8.06 9.81
N PHE A 466 1.58 -7.79 10.06
CA PHE A 466 2.62 -8.79 10.27
C PHE A 466 3.37 -8.53 11.59
N PRO A 467 2.81 -8.98 12.73
CA PRO A 467 3.34 -8.68 14.06
C PRO A 467 4.76 -9.21 14.34
N HIS A 468 5.27 -10.11 13.51
CA HIS A 468 6.65 -10.60 13.58
C HIS A 468 7.66 -9.66 12.93
N VAL A 469 7.20 -8.62 12.21
CA VAL A 469 8.05 -7.53 11.69
C VAL A 469 8.27 -6.52 12.82
N PRO A 470 9.54 -6.13 13.09
CA PRO A 470 9.82 -5.17 14.15
C PRO A 470 9.07 -3.85 13.98
N PRO A 471 8.58 -3.23 15.07
CA PRO A 471 7.86 -1.94 15.01
C PRO A 471 8.72 -0.78 14.51
N GLU A 472 10.05 -0.86 14.67
CA GLU A 472 11.02 0.14 14.20
C GLU A 472 11.12 0.17 12.67
N PHE A 473 10.60 -0.85 12.01
CA PHE A 473 10.55 -0.90 10.56
C PHE A 473 9.50 0.10 10.02
N ASP A 474 9.96 1.31 9.77
CA ASP A 474 9.17 2.40 9.20
C ASP A 474 9.73 2.81 7.83
N PRO A 475 9.12 2.35 6.73
CA PRO A 475 9.59 2.69 5.38
C PRO A 475 9.42 4.17 5.01
N SER A 476 8.70 4.96 5.83
CA SER A 476 8.49 6.39 5.59
C SER A 476 9.60 7.28 6.16
N ARG A 477 10.56 6.70 6.90
CA ARG A 477 11.64 7.44 7.54
C ARG A 477 12.83 7.78 6.63
N ASN A 478 12.78 7.39 5.36
CA ASN A 478 13.83 7.71 4.36
C ASN A 478 13.44 8.88 3.47
#